data_8d038ed10a6266162f443c9936e1e636
#
_entry.id   8d038ed10a6266162f443c9936e1e636
#
_cell.length_a   1.000
_cell.length_b   1.000
_cell.length_c   1.000
_cell.angle_alpha   90.00
_cell.angle_beta   90.00
_cell.angle_gamma   90.00
#
_symmetry.space_group_name_H-M   'P 1'
#
loop_
_entity.id
_entity.type
_entity.pdbx_description
1 polymer ?
#
loop_
_entity_poly.entity_id
_entity_poly.type
_entity_poly.pdbx_seq_one_letter_code
_entity_poly.pdbx_strand_id
1 'polypeptide(L)'
;MKVLLLKDAKEDDCGQDPYIKELALYGLEAILIPVLSFEFLSLSNFAEKLSHPEDYGGLIFTSPRAVEAVELCLEKDNKTEGWEKSLKEKWNTKSVYVVGKATASLVNKIGLDFEGENCGNAEKLAEYICSREPPALPLLFPCGTLKREALPNMLKDKGIPMESITVYQTIPHPGIQGNLHSYYSKQGIPACVTFFSPSGLRYSLRHIQELSGDSIDQIKLAAIGPTTARALAAEGLHVSCTAESPTPRALAVAVRTALQPLDPCGTLGSRPSLCR
;
A
#
# COMPACT_ATOMS: atom_id res chain seq x y z
N MET A 1 7.87 -24.53 -9.43
CA MET A 1 7.03 -23.65 -10.28
C MET A 1 7.37 -22.20 -9.98
N LYS A 2 7.43 -21.35 -11.01
CA LYS A 2 7.84 -19.96 -10.88
C LYS A 2 6.63 -19.05 -10.67
N VAL A 3 6.71 -18.19 -9.66
CA VAL A 3 5.66 -17.23 -9.29
C VAL A 3 6.23 -15.83 -9.39
N LEU A 4 5.56 -14.95 -10.10
CA LEU A 4 5.94 -13.56 -10.24
C LEU A 4 5.09 -12.70 -9.28
N LEU A 5 5.74 -11.95 -8.40
CA LEU A 5 5.09 -11.05 -7.46
C LEU A 5 5.22 -9.61 -7.95
N LEU A 6 4.09 -8.97 -8.24
CA LEU A 6 4.02 -7.59 -8.71
C LEU A 6 3.56 -6.69 -7.56
N LYS A 7 4.50 -6.16 -6.80
CA LYS A 7 4.25 -5.29 -5.63
C LYS A 7 5.30 -4.18 -5.55
N ASP A 8 5.08 -3.22 -4.66
CA ASP A 8 6.12 -2.26 -4.34
C ASP A 8 7.31 -2.97 -3.65
N ALA A 9 8.50 -2.49 -3.90
CA ALA A 9 9.66 -2.89 -3.15
C ALA A 9 9.54 -2.26 -1.77
N LYS A 10 9.27 -3.05 -0.74
CA LYS A 10 9.55 -2.60 0.62
C LYS A 10 11.04 -2.78 0.86
N GLU A 11 11.72 -1.69 1.09
CA GLU A 11 13.05 -1.70 1.67
C GLU A 11 12.91 -2.07 3.16
N ASP A 12 12.82 -3.37 3.43
CA ASP A 12 13.00 -3.85 4.79
C ASP A 12 14.49 -4.02 5.04
N ASP A 13 15.00 -3.36 6.05
CA ASP A 13 16.40 -3.35 6.50
C ASP A 13 16.98 -4.74 6.84
N CYS A 14 16.25 -5.82 6.68
CA CYS A 14 16.61 -7.15 7.16
C CYS A 14 16.23 -8.31 6.23
N GLY A 15 16.53 -8.25 4.93
CA GLY A 15 16.58 -9.48 4.15
C GLY A 15 15.42 -9.71 3.19
N GLN A 16 15.23 -10.96 2.80
CA GLN A 16 14.29 -11.40 1.77
C GLN A 16 12.83 -11.10 2.12
N ASP A 17 12.08 -10.62 1.12
CA ASP A 17 10.62 -10.34 1.23
C ASP A 17 9.86 -11.51 1.87
N PRO A 18 8.95 -11.27 2.83
CA PRO A 18 8.23 -12.32 3.54
C PRO A 18 7.35 -13.19 2.63
N TYR A 19 6.83 -12.66 1.53
CA TYR A 19 6.07 -13.45 0.55
C TYR A 19 6.96 -14.43 -0.22
N ILE A 20 8.17 -14.01 -0.57
CA ILE A 20 9.16 -14.90 -1.21
C ILE A 20 9.54 -16.03 -0.27
N LYS A 21 9.82 -15.71 1.01
CA LYS A 21 10.14 -16.72 2.04
C LYS A 21 9.02 -17.73 2.21
N GLU A 22 7.80 -17.26 2.34
CA GLU A 22 6.65 -18.15 2.57
C GLU A 22 6.36 -19.03 1.36
N LEU A 23 6.38 -18.49 0.13
CA LEU A 23 6.20 -19.27 -1.09
C LEU A 23 7.25 -20.36 -1.24
N ALA A 24 8.49 -20.11 -0.83
CA ALA A 24 9.56 -21.11 -0.85
C ALA A 24 9.26 -22.30 0.06
N LEU A 25 8.60 -22.12 1.21
CA LEU A 25 8.16 -23.20 2.10
C LEU A 25 7.16 -24.14 1.43
N TYR A 26 6.44 -23.66 0.43
CA TYR A 26 5.50 -24.44 -0.38
C TYR A 26 6.13 -24.98 -1.67
N GLY A 27 7.45 -24.91 -1.83
CA GLY A 27 8.17 -25.37 -3.02
C GLY A 27 7.97 -24.51 -4.26
N LEU A 28 7.61 -23.23 -4.07
CA LEU A 28 7.38 -22.26 -5.14
C LEU A 28 8.55 -21.27 -5.19
N GLU A 29 9.11 -21.08 -6.36
CA GLU A 29 10.18 -20.12 -6.62
C GLU A 29 9.57 -18.77 -7.00
N ALA A 30 9.65 -17.81 -6.11
CA ALA A 30 9.05 -16.48 -6.30
C ALA A 30 10.11 -15.41 -6.60
N ILE A 31 9.81 -14.56 -7.57
CA ILE A 31 10.60 -13.37 -7.91
C ILE A 31 9.68 -12.16 -7.79
N LEU A 32 10.15 -11.12 -7.12
CA LEU A 32 9.45 -9.85 -6.98
C LEU A 32 9.97 -8.86 -8.01
N ILE A 33 9.02 -8.24 -8.71
CA ILE A 33 9.28 -7.08 -9.57
C ILE A 33 8.49 -5.90 -9.05
N PRO A 34 9.17 -4.79 -8.70
CA PRO A 34 8.48 -3.58 -8.24
C PRO A 34 7.70 -2.94 -9.39
N VAL A 35 6.44 -2.64 -9.15
CA VAL A 35 5.51 -2.06 -10.14
C VAL A 35 5.03 -0.66 -9.76
N LEU A 36 5.23 -0.26 -8.51
CA LEU A 36 4.85 1.04 -7.99
C LEU A 36 6.09 1.83 -7.58
N SER A 37 6.01 3.13 -7.77
CA SER A 37 6.93 4.12 -7.21
C SER A 37 6.11 5.30 -6.70
N PHE A 38 6.76 6.21 -6.01
CA PHE A 38 6.13 7.41 -5.49
C PHE A 38 6.90 8.63 -5.93
N GLU A 39 6.17 9.68 -6.26
CA GLU A 39 6.71 10.98 -6.58
C GLU A 39 6.18 12.00 -5.57
N PHE A 40 7.07 12.78 -4.98
CA PHE A 40 6.68 13.85 -4.07
C PHE A 40 6.32 15.12 -4.84
N LEU A 41 5.24 15.77 -4.41
CA LEU A 41 4.64 16.92 -5.06
C LEU A 41 4.52 18.08 -4.08
N SER A 42 4.51 19.30 -4.62
CA SER A 42 4.19 20.52 -3.86
C SER A 42 5.03 20.74 -2.61
N LEU A 43 6.25 20.19 -2.55
CA LEU A 43 7.10 20.27 -1.35
C LEU A 43 7.41 21.72 -0.93
N SER A 44 7.60 22.62 -1.88
CA SER A 44 7.85 24.05 -1.57
C SER A 44 6.64 24.71 -0.91
N ASN A 45 5.43 24.44 -1.41
CA ASN A 45 4.19 24.93 -0.81
C ASN A 45 3.95 24.28 0.56
N PHE A 46 4.23 22.99 0.69
CA PHE A 46 4.11 22.29 1.97
C PHE A 46 5.09 22.81 3.01
N ALA A 47 6.35 23.07 2.62
CA ALA A 47 7.35 23.67 3.49
C ALA A 47 6.94 25.06 3.98
N GLU A 48 6.34 25.89 3.10
CA GLU A 48 5.78 27.20 3.47
C GLU A 48 4.71 27.05 4.54
N LYS A 49 3.73 26.13 4.35
CA LYS A 49 2.66 25.87 5.32
C LYS A 49 3.20 25.36 6.66
N LEU A 50 4.20 24.48 6.65
CA LEU A 50 4.85 23.98 7.87
C LEU A 50 5.58 25.06 8.65
N SER A 51 6.01 26.12 7.98
CA SER A 51 6.70 27.28 8.58
C SER A 51 5.75 28.24 9.29
N HIS A 52 4.43 28.08 9.11
CA HIS A 52 3.38 28.94 9.69
C HIS A 52 2.40 28.12 10.57
N PRO A 53 2.85 27.52 11.69
CA PRO A 53 1.97 26.78 12.57
C PRO A 53 0.85 27.61 13.17
N GLU A 54 0.99 28.93 13.22
CA GLU A 54 -0.03 29.88 13.67
C GLU A 54 -1.30 29.88 12.82
N ASP A 55 -1.23 29.42 11.57
CA ASP A 55 -2.37 29.37 10.65
C ASP A 55 -3.19 28.10 10.80
N TYR A 56 -2.74 27.13 11.61
CA TYR A 56 -3.33 25.80 11.71
C TYR A 56 -3.66 25.40 13.13
N GLY A 57 -4.71 24.57 13.26
CA GLY A 57 -5.13 23.96 14.51
C GLY A 57 -4.41 22.65 14.84
N GLY A 58 -3.71 22.07 13.88
CA GLY A 58 -2.98 20.81 14.03
C GLY A 58 -2.63 20.17 12.69
N LEU A 59 -2.11 18.94 12.76
CA LEU A 59 -1.68 18.13 11.61
C LEU A 59 -2.43 16.79 11.58
N ILE A 60 -2.65 16.26 10.39
CA ILE A 60 -3.18 14.91 10.18
C ILE A 60 -2.24 14.13 9.26
N PHE A 61 -1.77 12.97 9.71
CA PHE A 61 -0.96 12.04 8.92
C PHE A 61 -1.65 10.67 8.85
N THR A 62 -2.07 10.26 7.66
CA THR A 62 -2.71 8.96 7.42
C THR A 62 -1.81 7.98 6.69
N SER A 63 -0.60 8.40 6.32
CA SER A 63 0.37 7.54 5.65
C SER A 63 1.81 7.91 6.01
N PRO A 64 2.74 6.93 6.01
CA PRO A 64 4.17 7.19 6.17
C PRO A 64 4.73 8.17 5.15
N ARG A 65 4.27 8.12 3.90
CA ARG A 65 4.73 9.00 2.80
C ARG A 65 4.49 10.49 3.09
N ALA A 66 3.40 10.82 3.77
CA ALA A 66 3.13 12.20 4.15
C ALA A 66 4.16 12.71 5.18
N VAL A 67 4.64 11.84 6.06
CA VAL A 67 5.71 12.18 7.04
C VAL A 67 7.06 12.29 6.34
N GLU A 68 7.38 11.40 5.41
CA GLU A 68 8.58 11.49 4.57
C GLU A 68 8.61 12.83 3.81
N ALA A 69 7.46 13.33 3.36
CA ALA A 69 7.36 14.66 2.74
C ALA A 69 7.79 15.78 3.69
N VAL A 70 7.49 15.67 4.98
CA VAL A 70 8.00 16.63 6.00
C VAL A 70 9.53 16.54 6.07
N GLU A 71 10.10 15.36 6.19
CA GLU A 71 11.55 15.16 6.25
C GLU A 71 12.24 15.79 5.02
N LEU A 72 11.70 15.55 3.82
CA LEU A 72 12.24 16.16 2.58
C LEU A 72 12.12 17.69 2.55
N CYS A 73 11.04 18.25 3.10
CA CYS A 73 10.91 19.71 3.23
C CYS A 73 11.97 20.30 4.15
N LEU A 74 12.32 19.58 5.22
CA LEU A 74 13.32 20.04 6.19
C LEU A 74 14.74 19.94 5.61
N GLU A 75 15.05 18.89 4.86
CA GLU A 75 16.37 18.67 4.25
C GLU A 75 16.66 19.63 3.11
N LYS A 76 15.68 19.88 2.22
CA LYS A 76 15.86 20.62 0.96
C LYS A 76 16.36 22.06 1.15
N ASP A 77 15.92 22.74 2.20
CA ASP A 77 16.20 24.15 2.44
C ASP A 77 17.06 24.40 3.68
N ASN A 78 17.78 23.37 4.19
CA ASN A 78 18.50 23.42 5.46
C ASN A 78 17.62 23.92 6.63
N LYS A 79 16.32 23.68 6.57
CA LYS A 79 15.33 24.11 7.57
C LYS A 79 15.32 23.25 8.83
N THR A 80 16.12 22.19 8.86
CA THR A 80 16.23 21.28 10.02
C THR A 80 16.58 22.03 11.30
N GLU A 81 17.48 23.02 11.21
CA GLU A 81 17.85 23.82 12.37
C GLU A 81 16.68 24.67 12.89
N GLY A 82 15.92 25.31 12.00
CA GLY A 82 14.72 26.08 12.35
C GLY A 82 13.62 25.20 12.94
N TRP A 83 13.46 23.98 12.42
CA TRP A 83 12.54 22.98 12.95
C TRP A 83 12.92 22.59 14.37
N GLU A 84 14.14 22.18 14.60
CA GLU A 84 14.65 21.77 15.93
C GLU A 84 14.62 22.90 16.95
N LYS A 85 14.88 24.14 16.53
CA LYS A 85 14.94 25.29 17.45
C LYS A 85 13.57 25.81 17.88
N SER A 86 12.56 25.76 17.02
CA SER A 86 11.30 26.45 17.33
C SER A 86 10.04 25.87 16.71
N LEU A 87 10.05 25.44 15.45
CA LEU A 87 8.83 25.01 14.75
C LEU A 87 8.23 23.74 15.34
N LYS A 88 9.07 22.78 15.68
CA LYS A 88 8.67 21.53 16.34
C LYS A 88 7.88 21.77 17.62
N GLU A 89 8.37 22.66 18.49
CA GLU A 89 7.71 23.03 19.73
C GLU A 89 6.35 23.70 19.47
N LYS A 90 6.28 24.58 18.48
CA LYS A 90 5.02 25.23 18.10
C LYS A 90 3.98 24.22 17.59
N TRP A 91 4.38 23.25 16.78
CA TRP A 91 3.51 22.18 16.33
C TRP A 91 3.08 21.26 17.51
N ASN A 92 3.96 21.01 18.48
CA ASN A 92 3.65 20.21 19.65
C ASN A 92 2.67 20.91 20.64
N THR A 93 2.43 22.21 20.50
CA THR A 93 1.32 22.87 21.22
C THR A 93 -0.05 22.56 20.63
N LYS A 94 -0.11 21.88 19.48
CA LYS A 94 -1.31 21.54 18.71
C LYS A 94 -1.49 20.04 18.63
N SER A 95 -2.68 19.59 18.24
CA SER A 95 -2.93 18.17 18.01
C SER A 95 -2.28 17.69 16.71
N VAL A 96 -1.58 16.56 16.80
CA VAL A 96 -1.05 15.83 15.63
C VAL A 96 -1.71 14.46 15.61
N TYR A 97 -2.56 14.24 14.61
CA TYR A 97 -3.34 13.02 14.48
C TYR A 97 -2.68 12.06 13.50
N VAL A 98 -2.55 10.79 13.88
CA VAL A 98 -1.92 9.77 13.02
C VAL A 98 -2.76 8.52 12.90
N VAL A 99 -2.64 7.82 11.78
CA VAL A 99 -3.18 6.47 11.56
C VAL A 99 -2.03 5.49 11.40
N GLY A 100 -2.04 4.48 12.26
CA GLY A 100 -1.15 3.32 12.17
C GLY A 100 0.23 3.52 12.79
N LYS A 101 0.78 2.40 13.25
CA LYS A 101 2.05 2.38 13.99
C LYS A 101 3.25 2.83 13.16
N ALA A 102 3.27 2.48 11.86
CA ALA A 102 4.36 2.88 10.96
C ALA A 102 4.42 4.40 10.78
N THR A 103 3.25 5.05 10.60
CA THR A 103 3.14 6.51 10.52
C THR A 103 3.55 7.16 11.85
N ALA A 104 3.06 6.63 12.97
CA ALA A 104 3.38 7.11 14.30
C ALA A 104 4.89 7.05 14.59
N SER A 105 5.56 5.98 14.19
CA SER A 105 7.01 5.84 14.35
C SER A 105 7.79 6.94 13.63
N LEU A 106 7.39 7.29 12.40
CA LEU A 106 8.03 8.36 11.65
C LEU A 106 7.72 9.75 12.23
N VAL A 107 6.49 9.98 12.69
CA VAL A 107 6.11 11.24 13.37
C VAL A 107 6.92 11.43 14.64
N ASN A 108 7.11 10.37 15.41
CA ASN A 108 7.98 10.40 16.60
C ASN A 108 9.45 10.74 16.23
N LYS A 109 9.95 10.18 15.13
CA LYS A 109 11.31 10.42 14.65
C LYS A 109 11.57 11.90 14.31
N ILE A 110 10.59 12.62 13.78
CA ILE A 110 10.69 14.06 13.52
C ILE A 110 10.40 14.92 14.75
N GLY A 111 10.18 14.30 15.92
CA GLY A 111 10.05 14.97 17.22
C GLY A 111 8.66 15.55 17.51
N LEU A 112 7.62 15.05 16.85
CA LEU A 112 6.23 15.45 17.11
C LEU A 112 5.54 14.44 18.04
N ASP A 113 4.82 14.98 19.03
CA ASP A 113 3.86 14.22 19.82
C ASP A 113 2.60 13.97 18.99
N PHE A 114 1.96 12.83 19.19
CA PHE A 114 0.82 12.42 18.36
C PHE A 114 -0.25 11.67 19.15
N GLU A 115 -1.43 11.57 18.55
CA GLU A 115 -2.56 10.79 19.04
C GLU A 115 -3.31 10.13 17.88
N GLY A 116 -4.04 9.03 18.15
CA GLY A 116 -4.88 8.36 17.17
C GLY A 116 -4.24 7.16 16.48
N GLU A 117 -3.01 6.76 16.79
CA GLU A 117 -2.27 5.66 16.16
C GLU A 117 -3.00 4.31 16.22
N ASN A 118 -3.88 4.13 17.18
CA ASN A 118 -4.66 2.92 17.40
C ASN A 118 -6.01 2.92 16.66
N CYS A 119 -6.35 3.99 15.95
CA CYS A 119 -7.64 4.09 15.24
C CYS A 119 -7.78 3.08 14.10
N GLY A 120 -6.69 2.56 13.57
CA GLY A 120 -6.66 1.50 12.57
C GLY A 120 -6.96 1.94 11.12
N ASN A 121 -7.79 2.97 10.92
CA ASN A 121 -8.07 3.55 9.60
C ASN A 121 -8.48 5.03 9.69
N ALA A 122 -8.59 5.67 8.53
CA ALA A 122 -8.90 7.10 8.42
C ALA A 122 -10.32 7.44 8.91
N GLU A 123 -11.30 6.55 8.76
CA GLU A 123 -12.68 6.76 9.21
C GLU A 123 -12.73 6.81 10.74
N LYS A 124 -12.11 5.85 11.43
CA LYS A 124 -12.00 5.83 12.88
C LYS A 124 -11.20 7.01 13.42
N LEU A 125 -10.17 7.46 12.68
CA LEU A 125 -9.46 8.67 13.05
C LEU A 125 -10.38 9.90 12.94
N ALA A 126 -11.18 9.99 11.89
CA ALA A 126 -12.17 11.06 11.75
C ALA A 126 -13.18 11.07 12.90
N GLU A 127 -13.70 9.91 13.32
CA GLU A 127 -14.57 9.77 14.50
C GLU A 127 -13.87 10.26 15.76
N TYR A 128 -12.60 9.87 15.94
CA TYR A 128 -11.79 10.31 17.08
C TYR A 128 -11.61 11.83 17.09
N ILE A 129 -11.25 12.45 15.97
CA ILE A 129 -11.12 13.90 15.84
C ILE A 129 -12.44 14.59 16.14
N CYS A 130 -13.56 14.06 15.62
CA CYS A 130 -14.91 14.60 15.85
C CYS A 130 -15.37 14.49 17.31
N SER A 131 -14.78 13.60 18.10
CA SER A 131 -15.06 13.48 19.55
C SER A 131 -14.29 14.50 20.41
N ARG A 132 -13.32 15.19 19.82
CA ARG A 132 -12.52 16.22 20.50
C ARG A 132 -13.16 17.60 20.35
N GLU A 133 -12.70 18.57 21.11
CA GLU A 133 -13.08 19.96 20.88
C GLU A 133 -12.62 20.40 19.47
N PRO A 134 -13.52 21.00 18.68
CA PRO A 134 -13.16 21.45 17.34
C PRO A 134 -12.09 22.54 17.40
N PRO A 135 -11.05 22.45 16.59
CA PRO A 135 -10.03 23.50 16.53
C PRO A 135 -10.61 24.78 15.93
N ALA A 136 -10.13 25.93 16.39
CA ALA A 136 -10.52 27.22 15.83
C ALA A 136 -9.92 27.47 14.43
N LEU A 137 -8.80 26.82 14.13
CA LEU A 137 -8.07 26.93 12.87
C LEU A 137 -8.08 25.60 12.12
N PRO A 138 -7.91 25.59 10.79
CA PRO A 138 -7.97 24.37 10.03
C PRO A 138 -6.83 23.39 10.38
N LEU A 139 -7.16 22.11 10.36
CA LEU A 139 -6.17 21.03 10.42
C LEU A 139 -5.48 20.90 9.06
N LEU A 140 -4.17 20.88 9.03
CA LEU A 140 -3.40 20.65 7.81
C LEU A 140 -3.26 19.15 7.55
N PHE A 141 -3.72 18.72 6.38
CA PHE A 141 -3.73 17.32 5.98
C PHE A 141 -2.87 17.08 4.74
N PRO A 142 -1.55 16.81 4.89
CA PRO A 142 -0.73 16.34 3.79
C PRO A 142 -1.13 14.91 3.41
N CYS A 143 -1.45 14.70 2.14
CA CYS A 143 -2.01 13.43 1.64
C CYS A 143 -1.50 13.08 0.24
N GLY A 144 -1.77 11.85 -0.20
CA GLY A 144 -1.56 11.42 -1.57
C GLY A 144 -2.73 11.79 -2.49
N THR A 145 -2.52 11.69 -3.80
CA THR A 145 -3.58 11.88 -4.81
C THR A 145 -4.73 10.89 -4.67
N LEU A 146 -4.45 9.68 -4.18
CA LEU A 146 -5.43 8.62 -3.95
C LEU A 146 -5.95 8.62 -2.51
N LYS A 147 -6.08 9.79 -1.88
CA LYS A 147 -6.66 9.88 -0.54
C LYS A 147 -8.09 9.35 -0.53
N ARG A 148 -8.46 8.71 0.59
CA ARG A 148 -9.85 8.36 0.83
C ARG A 148 -10.63 9.59 1.23
N GLU A 149 -11.75 9.83 0.59
CA GLU A 149 -12.62 11.00 0.85
C GLU A 149 -13.39 10.89 2.18
N ALA A 150 -13.38 9.73 2.83
CA ALA A 150 -14.11 9.51 4.08
C ALA A 150 -13.70 10.49 5.18
N LEU A 151 -12.40 10.63 5.46
CA LEU A 151 -11.91 11.55 6.50
C LEU A 151 -12.25 13.03 6.18
N PRO A 152 -11.95 13.58 4.99
CA PRO A 152 -12.34 14.94 4.64
C PRO A 152 -13.84 15.18 4.75
N ASN A 153 -14.67 14.26 4.27
CA ASN A 153 -16.13 14.40 4.30
C ASN A 153 -16.68 14.37 5.72
N MET A 154 -16.22 13.46 6.57
CA MET A 154 -16.66 13.37 7.97
C MET A 154 -16.30 14.62 8.77
N LEU A 155 -15.10 15.18 8.58
CA LEU A 155 -14.69 16.41 9.24
C LEU A 155 -15.53 17.60 8.76
N LYS A 156 -15.79 17.69 7.45
CA LYS A 156 -16.64 18.71 6.87
C LYS A 156 -18.07 18.64 7.42
N ASP A 157 -18.66 17.45 7.49
CA ASP A 157 -20.02 17.24 8.01
C ASP A 157 -20.15 17.65 9.50
N LYS A 158 -19.06 17.56 10.24
CA LYS A 158 -18.98 18.01 11.63
C LYS A 158 -18.55 19.47 11.81
N GLY A 159 -18.34 20.19 10.71
CA GLY A 159 -17.91 21.58 10.75
C GLY A 159 -16.47 21.79 11.23
N ILE A 160 -15.63 20.78 11.19
CA ILE A 160 -14.21 20.87 11.52
C ILE A 160 -13.44 21.36 10.28
N PRO A 161 -12.80 22.54 10.34
CA PRO A 161 -12.06 23.06 9.20
C PRO A 161 -10.81 22.23 8.94
N MET A 162 -10.54 21.95 7.66
CA MET A 162 -9.39 21.18 7.22
C MET A 162 -8.88 21.71 5.88
N GLU A 163 -7.58 21.76 5.74
CA GLU A 163 -6.89 22.08 4.49
C GLU A 163 -6.07 20.87 4.05
N SER A 164 -6.41 20.31 2.89
CA SER A 164 -5.63 19.22 2.27
C SER A 164 -4.56 19.79 1.35
N ILE A 165 -3.38 19.20 1.39
CA ILE A 165 -2.31 19.42 0.41
C ILE A 165 -1.81 18.09 -0.12
N THR A 166 -1.80 17.93 -1.45
CA THR A 166 -1.26 16.73 -2.08
C THR A 166 0.26 16.81 -2.13
N VAL A 167 0.93 15.93 -1.41
CA VAL A 167 2.39 15.94 -1.26
C VAL A 167 3.07 14.74 -1.91
N TYR A 168 2.32 13.75 -2.36
CA TYR A 168 2.86 12.63 -3.13
C TYR A 168 1.79 12.03 -4.07
N GLN A 169 2.27 11.29 -5.08
CA GLN A 169 1.44 10.47 -5.94
C GLN A 169 2.09 9.12 -6.18
N THR A 170 1.24 8.11 -6.43
CA THR A 170 1.69 6.80 -6.89
C THR A 170 1.88 6.86 -8.40
N ILE A 171 3.05 6.43 -8.87
CA ILE A 171 3.41 6.36 -10.29
C ILE A 171 3.86 4.95 -10.66
N PRO A 172 3.87 4.58 -11.95
CA PRO A 172 4.50 3.35 -12.40
C PRO A 172 5.98 3.33 -12.00
N HIS A 173 6.48 2.19 -11.53
CA HIS A 173 7.91 2.05 -11.30
C HIS A 173 8.66 2.19 -12.64
N PRO A 174 9.70 3.03 -12.74
CA PRO A 174 10.37 3.30 -14.01
C PRO A 174 11.03 2.06 -14.64
N GLY A 175 11.34 1.05 -13.84
CA GLY A 175 11.95 -0.20 -14.27
C GLY A 175 10.97 -1.31 -14.67
N ILE A 176 9.66 -1.13 -14.66
CA ILE A 176 8.67 -2.19 -14.92
C ILE A 176 8.98 -2.92 -16.23
N GLN A 177 9.05 -2.19 -17.33
CA GLN A 177 9.23 -2.77 -18.66
C GLN A 177 10.54 -3.57 -18.76
N GLY A 178 11.65 -2.97 -18.34
CA GLY A 178 12.97 -3.61 -18.40
C GLY A 178 13.07 -4.83 -17.48
N ASN A 179 12.54 -4.75 -16.28
CA ASN A 179 12.56 -5.84 -15.31
C ASN A 179 11.68 -7.01 -15.75
N LEU A 180 10.48 -6.75 -16.28
CA LEU A 180 9.61 -7.78 -16.83
C LEU A 180 10.23 -8.44 -18.07
N HIS A 181 10.77 -7.65 -18.99
CA HIS A 181 11.46 -8.18 -20.16
C HIS A 181 12.64 -9.09 -19.75
N SER A 182 13.46 -8.64 -18.80
CA SER A 182 14.57 -9.44 -18.27
C SER A 182 14.09 -10.73 -17.59
N TYR A 183 13.00 -10.66 -16.82
CA TYR A 183 12.41 -11.84 -16.21
C TYR A 183 11.98 -12.87 -17.25
N TYR A 184 11.17 -12.47 -18.24
CA TYR A 184 10.68 -13.39 -19.29
C TYR A 184 11.82 -13.98 -20.12
N SER A 185 12.85 -13.20 -20.41
CA SER A 185 14.02 -13.67 -21.17
C SER A 185 14.84 -14.71 -20.39
N LYS A 186 15.00 -14.54 -19.09
CA LYS A 186 15.84 -15.41 -18.25
C LYS A 186 15.09 -16.57 -17.62
N GLN A 187 13.84 -16.36 -17.26
CA GLN A 187 13.05 -17.30 -16.46
C GLN A 187 11.95 -17.98 -17.27
N GLY A 188 11.61 -17.43 -18.42
CA GLY A 188 10.48 -17.86 -19.23
C GLY A 188 9.14 -17.38 -18.68
N ILE A 189 8.05 -18.02 -19.11
CA ILE A 189 6.70 -17.68 -18.72
C ILE A 189 6.44 -18.16 -17.28
N PRO A 190 5.94 -17.30 -16.38
CA PRO A 190 5.63 -17.72 -15.01
C PRO A 190 4.41 -18.64 -14.97
N ALA A 191 4.39 -19.57 -14.02
CA ALA A 191 3.21 -20.39 -13.77
C ALA A 191 2.08 -19.58 -13.12
N CYS A 192 2.44 -18.56 -12.34
CA CYS A 192 1.51 -17.67 -11.67
C CYS A 192 2.05 -16.24 -11.61
N VAL A 193 1.16 -15.27 -11.81
CA VAL A 193 1.41 -13.84 -11.59
C VAL A 193 0.49 -13.36 -10.48
N THR A 194 1.06 -12.74 -9.46
CA THR A 194 0.33 -12.24 -8.30
C THR A 194 0.31 -10.72 -8.28
N PHE A 195 -0.89 -10.15 -8.18
CA PHE A 195 -1.12 -8.73 -8.09
C PHE A 195 -1.47 -8.32 -6.66
N PHE A 196 -0.84 -7.25 -6.17
CA PHE A 196 -0.99 -6.74 -4.80
C PHE A 196 -1.84 -5.49 -4.69
N SER A 197 -2.18 -4.86 -5.82
CA SER A 197 -3.02 -3.67 -5.85
C SER A 197 -3.64 -3.44 -7.24
N PRO A 198 -4.77 -2.71 -7.33
CA PRO A 198 -5.32 -2.27 -8.61
C PRO A 198 -4.37 -1.37 -9.40
N SER A 199 -3.58 -0.54 -8.72
CA SER A 199 -2.58 0.31 -9.39
C SER A 199 -1.45 -0.52 -10.00
N GLY A 200 -0.92 -1.50 -9.25
CA GLY A 200 0.10 -2.42 -9.76
C GLY A 200 -0.39 -3.22 -10.97
N LEU A 201 -1.64 -3.68 -10.94
CA LEU A 201 -2.29 -4.32 -12.10
C LEU A 201 -2.29 -3.38 -13.31
N ARG A 202 -2.80 -2.17 -13.15
CA ARG A 202 -2.93 -1.20 -14.24
C ARG A 202 -1.59 -0.87 -14.89
N TYR A 203 -0.52 -0.77 -14.10
CA TYR A 203 0.80 -0.42 -14.59
C TYR A 203 1.55 -1.57 -15.25
N SER A 204 1.21 -2.82 -14.93
CA SER A 204 1.97 -4.00 -15.38
C SER A 204 1.22 -4.88 -16.38
N LEU A 205 -0.11 -4.86 -16.41
CA LEU A 205 -0.93 -5.80 -17.18
C LEU A 205 -0.57 -5.83 -18.67
N ARG A 206 -0.47 -4.67 -19.29
CA ARG A 206 -0.13 -4.57 -20.71
C ARG A 206 1.21 -5.26 -21.03
N HIS A 207 2.22 -5.04 -20.20
CA HIS A 207 3.53 -5.67 -20.38
C HIS A 207 3.45 -7.19 -20.20
N ILE A 208 2.68 -7.66 -19.21
CA ILE A 208 2.46 -9.10 -19.00
C ILE A 208 1.79 -9.73 -20.21
N GLN A 209 0.75 -9.10 -20.75
CA GLN A 209 0.04 -9.59 -21.95
C GLN A 209 0.95 -9.63 -23.18
N GLU A 210 1.69 -8.56 -23.45
CA GLU A 210 2.62 -8.47 -24.57
C GLU A 210 3.73 -9.54 -24.50
N LEU A 211 4.32 -9.74 -23.31
CA LEU A 211 5.42 -10.70 -23.10
C LEU A 211 4.94 -12.16 -23.05
N SER A 212 3.72 -12.41 -22.65
CA SER A 212 3.15 -13.76 -22.57
C SER A 212 2.54 -14.23 -23.89
N GLY A 213 2.10 -13.30 -24.74
CA GLY A 213 1.43 -13.63 -26.00
C GLY A 213 0.31 -14.65 -25.84
N ASP A 214 0.28 -15.66 -26.68
CA ASP A 214 -0.73 -16.73 -26.65
C ASP A 214 -0.68 -17.60 -25.38
N SER A 215 0.38 -17.48 -24.59
CA SER A 215 0.53 -18.24 -23.34
C SER A 215 -0.14 -17.59 -22.14
N ILE A 216 -0.75 -16.42 -22.30
CA ILE A 216 -1.40 -15.70 -21.20
C ILE A 216 -2.48 -16.54 -20.49
N ASP A 217 -3.23 -17.35 -21.25
CA ASP A 217 -4.29 -18.20 -20.73
C ASP A 217 -3.79 -19.37 -19.89
N GLN A 218 -2.51 -19.70 -19.98
CA GLN A 218 -1.85 -20.75 -19.19
C GLN A 218 -1.36 -20.23 -17.83
N ILE A 219 -1.26 -18.90 -17.68
CA ILE A 219 -0.77 -18.26 -16.47
C ILE A 219 -1.92 -18.17 -15.45
N LYS A 220 -1.69 -18.66 -14.22
CA LYS A 220 -2.63 -18.44 -13.13
C LYS A 220 -2.50 -17.01 -12.62
N LEU A 221 -3.63 -16.30 -12.50
CA LEU A 221 -3.65 -14.94 -11.98
C LEU A 221 -4.15 -14.95 -10.53
N ALA A 222 -3.31 -14.48 -9.63
CA ALA A 222 -3.60 -14.44 -8.20
C ALA A 222 -3.76 -12.98 -7.73
N ALA A 223 -4.69 -12.77 -6.79
CA ALA A 223 -4.91 -11.49 -6.14
C ALA A 223 -4.64 -11.58 -4.64
N ILE A 224 -4.01 -10.56 -4.07
CA ILE A 224 -3.78 -10.47 -2.62
C ILE A 224 -5.06 -10.30 -1.80
N GLY A 225 -6.13 -9.87 -2.43
CA GLY A 225 -7.40 -9.64 -1.77
C GLY A 225 -8.53 -9.24 -2.73
N PRO A 226 -9.75 -9.05 -2.20
CA PRO A 226 -10.96 -8.88 -3.03
C PRO A 226 -10.95 -7.62 -3.89
N THR A 227 -10.32 -6.54 -3.44
CA THR A 227 -10.25 -5.29 -4.23
C THR A 227 -9.41 -5.49 -5.49
N THR A 228 -8.28 -6.18 -5.39
CA THR A 228 -7.42 -6.52 -6.53
C THR A 228 -8.08 -7.56 -7.43
N ALA A 229 -8.78 -8.55 -6.86
CA ALA A 229 -9.53 -9.55 -7.62
C ALA A 229 -10.63 -8.91 -8.48
N ARG A 230 -11.38 -7.95 -7.92
CA ARG A 230 -12.38 -7.18 -8.68
C ARG A 230 -11.76 -6.36 -9.81
N ALA A 231 -10.58 -5.79 -9.59
CA ALA A 231 -9.87 -5.06 -10.62
C ALA A 231 -9.44 -5.97 -11.78
N LEU A 232 -8.93 -7.18 -11.50
CA LEU A 232 -8.62 -8.20 -12.51
C LEU A 232 -9.87 -8.59 -13.32
N ALA A 233 -10.98 -8.86 -12.63
CA ALA A 233 -12.23 -9.21 -13.27
C ALA A 233 -12.79 -8.08 -14.16
N ALA A 234 -12.61 -6.83 -13.75
CA ALA A 234 -13.00 -5.66 -14.54
C ALA A 234 -12.22 -5.53 -15.87
N GLU A 235 -10.98 -6.04 -15.91
CA GLU A 235 -10.17 -6.14 -17.14
C GLU A 235 -10.52 -7.39 -17.98
N GLY A 236 -11.57 -8.12 -17.63
CA GLY A 236 -12.00 -9.34 -18.32
C GLY A 236 -11.11 -10.56 -18.06
N LEU A 237 -10.28 -10.53 -17.03
CA LEU A 237 -9.34 -11.60 -16.70
C LEU A 237 -9.94 -12.59 -15.71
N HIS A 238 -9.62 -13.88 -15.91
CA HIS A 238 -10.00 -14.93 -14.97
C HIS A 238 -9.08 -14.92 -13.74
N VAL A 239 -9.65 -14.66 -12.57
CA VAL A 239 -8.93 -14.73 -11.30
C VAL A 239 -8.84 -16.18 -10.85
N SER A 240 -7.63 -16.75 -10.89
CA SER A 240 -7.40 -18.15 -10.53
C SER A 240 -7.48 -18.39 -9.01
N CYS A 241 -7.04 -17.44 -8.21
CA CYS A 241 -7.18 -17.47 -6.76
C CYS A 241 -7.08 -16.06 -6.14
N THR A 242 -7.67 -15.95 -4.96
CA THR A 242 -7.57 -14.75 -4.10
C THR A 242 -7.14 -15.20 -2.71
N ALA A 243 -6.16 -14.54 -2.11
CA ALA A 243 -5.77 -14.83 -0.75
C ALA A 243 -6.93 -14.49 0.22
N GLU A 244 -7.15 -15.35 1.21
CA GLU A 244 -8.19 -15.16 2.23
C GLU A 244 -7.94 -13.92 3.10
N SER A 245 -6.66 -13.62 3.32
CA SER A 245 -6.20 -12.40 3.99
C SER A 245 -4.91 -11.91 3.32
N PRO A 246 -4.55 -10.61 3.46
CA PRO A 246 -3.35 -10.05 2.83
C PRO A 246 -2.08 -10.42 3.61
N THR A 247 -1.85 -11.71 3.79
CA THR A 247 -0.71 -12.28 4.51
C THR A 247 0.10 -13.21 3.62
N PRO A 248 1.41 -13.35 3.85
CA PRO A 248 2.26 -14.26 3.09
C PRO A 248 1.73 -15.69 3.06
N ARG A 249 1.30 -16.23 4.22
CA ARG A 249 0.78 -17.58 4.34
C ARG A 249 -0.52 -17.79 3.55
N ALA A 250 -1.48 -16.89 3.68
CA ALA A 250 -2.75 -17.01 2.97
C ALA A 250 -2.54 -16.96 1.45
N LEU A 251 -1.64 -16.10 0.97
CA LEU A 251 -1.29 -16.03 -0.45
C LEU A 251 -0.60 -17.33 -0.90
N ALA A 252 0.38 -17.83 -0.16
CA ALA A 252 1.10 -19.05 -0.52
C ALA A 252 0.18 -20.26 -0.63
N VAL A 253 -0.77 -20.41 0.30
CA VAL A 253 -1.80 -21.46 0.26
C VAL A 253 -2.68 -21.33 -0.99
N ALA A 254 -3.19 -20.13 -1.27
CA ALA A 254 -4.06 -19.89 -2.43
C ALA A 254 -3.33 -20.17 -3.76
N VAL A 255 -2.10 -19.67 -3.92
CA VAL A 255 -1.29 -19.89 -5.12
C VAL A 255 -0.95 -21.37 -5.30
N ARG A 256 -0.53 -22.04 -4.23
CA ARG A 256 -0.24 -23.47 -4.30
C ARG A 256 -1.45 -24.27 -4.77
N THR A 257 -2.62 -24.02 -4.18
CA THR A 257 -3.87 -24.71 -4.55
C THR A 257 -4.22 -24.45 -6.03
N ALA A 258 -4.10 -23.22 -6.51
CA ALA A 258 -4.37 -22.87 -7.90
C ALA A 258 -3.40 -23.53 -8.90
N LEU A 259 -2.18 -23.86 -8.46
CA LEU A 259 -1.14 -24.48 -9.29
C LEU A 259 -1.16 -26.01 -9.22
N GLN A 260 -1.96 -26.62 -8.33
CA GLN A 260 -2.11 -28.07 -8.30
C GLN A 260 -2.88 -28.51 -9.54
N PRO A 261 -2.48 -29.62 -10.20
CA PRO A 261 -3.29 -30.21 -11.24
C PRO A 261 -4.66 -30.58 -10.67
N LEU A 262 -5.73 -30.31 -11.41
CA LEU A 262 -7.03 -30.88 -11.10
C LEU A 262 -6.88 -32.39 -11.18
N ASP A 263 -7.09 -33.12 -10.09
CA ASP A 263 -7.13 -34.57 -10.10
C ASP A 263 -8.23 -35.01 -11.07
N PRO A 264 -7.91 -35.77 -12.13
CA PRO A 264 -8.90 -36.15 -13.13
C PRO A 264 -9.87 -37.22 -12.62
N CYS A 265 -9.82 -37.62 -11.36
CA CYS A 265 -10.64 -38.69 -10.82
C CYS A 265 -11.40 -38.26 -9.55
N GLY A 266 -12.55 -37.61 -9.76
CA GLY A 266 -13.60 -37.57 -8.76
C GLY A 266 -14.29 -38.95 -8.61
N THR A 267 -13.57 -39.96 -8.07
CA THR A 267 -14.23 -41.17 -7.59
C THR A 267 -14.96 -40.86 -6.29
N LEU A 268 -16.27 -40.70 -6.40
CA LEU A 268 -17.20 -40.87 -5.29
C LEU A 268 -16.81 -42.13 -4.51
N GLY A 269 -16.20 -41.93 -3.33
CA GLY A 269 -15.97 -42.98 -2.38
C GLY A 269 -17.30 -43.64 -2.02
N SER A 270 -17.51 -44.85 -2.54
CA SER A 270 -18.55 -45.76 -2.13
C SER A 270 -18.45 -45.98 -0.62
N ARG A 271 -19.54 -45.68 0.09
CA ARG A 271 -19.76 -46.04 1.48
C ARG A 271 -19.52 -47.57 1.65
N PRO A 272 -18.78 -48.02 2.66
CA PRO A 272 -18.82 -49.41 3.02
C PRO A 272 -20.20 -49.70 3.61
N SER A 273 -20.94 -50.62 2.99
CA SER A 273 -22.18 -51.17 3.52
C SER A 273 -21.84 -51.96 4.79
N LEU A 274 -22.42 -51.58 5.89
CA LEU A 274 -22.58 -52.40 7.07
C LEU A 274 -23.47 -53.62 6.70
N CYS A 275 -22.89 -54.82 6.62
CA CYS A 275 -23.59 -56.07 6.76
C CYS A 275 -23.15 -56.78 8.04
N ARG A 276 -24.12 -56.88 8.95
CA ARG A 276 -24.32 -57.84 10.04
C ARG A 276 -23.16 -58.10 11.00
#